data_d5c51f23b7f901bd0186cdda6c915603
#
_entry.id   d5c51f23b7f901bd0186cdda6c915603
#
_cell.length_a   1.000
_cell.length_b   1.000
_cell.length_c   1.000
_cell.angle_alpha   90.00
_cell.angle_beta   90.00
_cell.angle_gamma   90.00
#
_symmetry.space_group_name_H-M   'P 1'
#
loop_
_entity.id
_entity.type
_entity.pdbx_description
1 polymer ?
#
loop_
_entity_poly.entity_id
_entity_poly.type
_entity_poly.pdbx_seq_one_letter_code
_entity_poly.pdbx_strand_id
1 'polypeptide(L)'
;MQKITELLSKGKSPYHVTEWTGKQLQEAGYEELKLQESWQLHAGGKYYVRPYSGMVAAFAVPEQLDRKTALRLMLAHTDFPCFKIKPNPEVKTKDYRQLNVEPYGGMLKNTWFDRPLGIYGKVVLESEHPFAPEVKLFGSEEPSAVIPSLAPHLNREAGGKQEYDMQRELLPLLGIEQDGDVTEKFFTDYLKEQLGAEANEVLSYDLFLTNMDEPELIGSDKKLLSSPRIDNLASVAAIVETMCEKTTGDSLVVAGLFDNEEIGNRSKQGADSSLLKDIIMKIGAAFGMEETEVNDMLRGGFLLSIDGAHAVHPNYTNKSDITNDVILGKGITVKTSASQRYLSDSEATAVVMLLCKKTDIPYQVQVNRSGMPGGQTLGPIVVSYLPMQGADIGIPMLAMHSARELADMRDYQALVMFLKIFSA
;
A
#
# COMPACT_ATOMS: atom_id res chain seq x y z
N MET A 1 -11.18 -8.76 -11.25
CA MET A 1 -9.87 -9.12 -11.89
C MET A 1 -9.18 -7.92 -12.55
N GLN A 2 -9.88 -7.12 -13.32
CA GLN A 2 -9.27 -6.01 -14.08
C GLN A 2 -8.64 -4.93 -13.17
N LYS A 3 -9.29 -4.53 -12.08
CA LYS A 3 -8.78 -3.47 -11.20
C LYS A 3 -7.48 -3.83 -10.46
N ILE A 4 -7.33 -5.04 -9.94
CA ILE A 4 -6.10 -5.45 -9.26
C ILE A 4 -4.91 -5.50 -10.24
N THR A 5 -5.06 -6.10 -11.41
CA THR A 5 -3.97 -6.17 -12.39
C THR A 5 -3.60 -4.78 -12.92
N GLU A 6 -4.59 -3.91 -13.11
CA GLU A 6 -4.35 -2.53 -13.51
C GLU A 6 -3.59 -1.75 -12.43
N LEU A 7 -4.00 -1.84 -11.15
CA LEU A 7 -3.30 -1.18 -10.07
C LEU A 7 -1.88 -1.70 -9.88
N LEU A 8 -1.68 -3.02 -9.92
CA LEU A 8 -0.34 -3.63 -9.82
C LEU A 8 0.59 -3.19 -10.95
N SER A 9 0.06 -2.97 -12.16
CA SER A 9 0.82 -2.43 -13.29
C SER A 9 1.12 -0.94 -13.14
N LYS A 10 0.14 -0.12 -12.72
CA LYS A 10 0.24 1.35 -12.67
C LYS A 10 0.74 1.91 -11.35
N GLY A 11 0.49 1.23 -10.23
CA GLY A 11 0.84 1.67 -8.87
C GLY A 11 2.32 1.49 -8.55
N LYS A 12 3.19 2.18 -9.27
CA LYS A 12 4.65 2.04 -9.18
C LYS A 12 5.29 2.86 -8.03
N SER A 13 4.53 3.73 -7.36
CA SER A 13 4.89 4.40 -6.08
C SER A 13 3.61 4.72 -5.30
N PRO A 14 3.67 5.04 -4.00
CA PRO A 14 2.49 5.43 -3.21
C PRO A 14 1.70 6.57 -3.88
N TYR A 15 2.39 7.50 -4.52
CA TYR A 15 1.79 8.64 -5.20
C TYR A 15 1.02 8.24 -6.48
N HIS A 16 1.52 7.25 -7.22
CA HIS A 16 0.81 6.68 -8.37
C HIS A 16 -0.40 5.85 -7.94
N VAL A 17 -0.31 5.18 -6.79
CA VAL A 17 -1.44 4.45 -6.19
C VAL A 17 -2.57 5.41 -5.84
N THR A 18 -2.26 6.54 -5.19
CA THR A 18 -3.27 7.54 -4.81
C THR A 18 -3.86 8.26 -6.02
N GLU A 19 -3.05 8.52 -7.06
CA GLU A 19 -3.54 9.11 -8.31
C GLU A 19 -4.50 8.15 -9.04
N TRP A 20 -4.11 6.88 -9.17
CA TRP A 20 -4.99 5.86 -9.74
C TRP A 20 -6.29 5.72 -8.93
N THR A 21 -6.19 5.68 -7.59
CA THR A 21 -7.35 5.59 -6.70
C THR A 21 -8.29 6.78 -6.88
N GLY A 22 -7.77 8.00 -6.87
CA GLY A 22 -8.56 9.21 -7.08
C GLY A 22 -9.31 9.19 -8.41
N LYS A 23 -8.65 8.76 -9.49
CA LYS A 23 -9.26 8.60 -10.82
C LYS A 23 -10.40 7.56 -10.80
N GLN A 24 -10.18 6.38 -10.18
CA GLN A 24 -11.21 5.35 -10.08
C GLN A 24 -12.44 5.83 -9.29
N LEU A 25 -12.21 6.55 -8.19
CA LEU A 25 -13.28 7.13 -7.37
C LEU A 25 -14.05 8.21 -8.15
N GLN A 26 -13.37 9.10 -8.83
CA GLN A 26 -13.99 10.15 -9.64
C GLN A 26 -14.86 9.54 -10.75
N GLU A 27 -14.36 8.53 -11.47
CA GLU A 27 -15.13 7.78 -12.50
C GLU A 27 -16.38 7.09 -11.91
N ALA A 28 -16.35 6.73 -10.60
CA ALA A 28 -17.46 6.14 -9.86
C ALA A 28 -18.40 7.19 -9.22
N GLY A 29 -18.22 8.48 -9.52
CA GLY A 29 -19.08 9.57 -9.07
C GLY A 29 -18.76 10.12 -7.69
N TYR A 30 -17.55 9.90 -7.18
CA TYR A 30 -17.05 10.54 -5.96
C TYR A 30 -16.57 11.97 -6.26
N GLU A 31 -16.93 12.91 -5.40
CA GLU A 31 -16.46 14.29 -5.44
C GLU A 31 -15.17 14.45 -4.62
N GLU A 32 -14.14 15.10 -5.19
CA GLU A 32 -12.91 15.41 -4.46
C GLU A 32 -13.08 16.63 -3.57
N LEU A 33 -12.79 16.48 -2.28
CA LEU A 33 -12.81 17.53 -1.28
C LEU A 33 -11.41 17.95 -0.88
N LYS A 34 -11.25 19.21 -0.48
CA LYS A 34 -10.02 19.70 0.11
C LYS A 34 -10.12 19.73 1.63
N LEU A 35 -9.12 19.17 2.31
CA LEU A 35 -9.14 19.05 3.76
C LEU A 35 -9.23 20.42 4.47
N GLN A 36 -8.66 21.47 3.89
CA GLN A 36 -8.60 22.83 4.47
C GLN A 36 -9.90 23.63 4.28
N GLU A 37 -10.81 23.17 3.42
CA GLU A 37 -12.07 23.84 3.12
C GLU A 37 -13.22 23.33 4.02
N SER A 38 -14.27 24.13 4.17
CA SER A 38 -15.52 23.68 4.79
C SER A 38 -16.25 22.75 3.83
N TRP A 39 -16.74 21.62 4.34
CA TRP A 39 -17.45 20.63 3.53
C TRP A 39 -18.95 20.84 3.54
N GLN A 40 -19.57 20.82 2.36
CA GLN A 40 -21.02 20.78 2.19
C GLN A 40 -21.39 19.37 1.68
N LEU A 41 -21.74 18.50 2.62
CA LEU A 41 -22.05 17.10 2.33
C LEU A 41 -23.56 16.89 2.21
N HIS A 42 -23.96 15.95 1.37
CA HIS A 42 -25.35 15.56 1.17
C HIS A 42 -25.58 14.10 1.57
N ALA A 43 -26.78 13.80 2.03
CA ALA A 43 -27.26 12.44 2.24
C ALA A 43 -27.14 11.65 0.91
N GLY A 44 -26.68 10.39 0.98
CA GLY A 44 -26.39 9.57 -0.21
C GLY A 44 -25.15 9.99 -1.01
N GLY A 45 -24.45 11.05 -0.58
CA GLY A 45 -23.28 11.58 -1.29
C GLY A 45 -22.03 10.70 -1.16
N LYS A 46 -21.13 10.81 -2.15
CA LYS A 46 -19.87 10.07 -2.22
C LYS A 46 -18.73 11.05 -2.38
N TYR A 47 -17.74 10.97 -1.51
CA TYR A 47 -16.65 11.94 -1.46
C TYR A 47 -15.31 11.26 -1.21
N TYR A 48 -14.23 11.92 -1.62
CA TYR A 48 -12.88 11.54 -1.24
C TYR A 48 -12.00 12.77 -1.00
N VAL A 49 -10.94 12.59 -0.24
CA VAL A 49 -9.94 13.60 0.04
C VAL A 49 -8.55 13.01 -0.09
N ARG A 50 -7.64 13.75 -0.70
CA ARG A 50 -6.20 13.45 -0.76
C ARG A 50 -5.45 14.47 0.10
N PRO A 51 -5.34 14.24 1.42
CA PRO A 51 -4.72 15.22 2.32
C PRO A 51 -3.25 15.45 2.01
N TYR A 52 -2.59 14.39 1.58
CA TYR A 52 -1.18 14.36 1.16
C TYR A 52 -1.02 13.40 -0.02
N SER A 53 0.10 13.53 -0.74
CA SER A 53 0.33 12.80 -2.00
C SER A 53 0.24 11.27 -1.88
N GLY A 54 0.57 10.69 -0.71
CA GLY A 54 0.58 9.23 -0.49
C GLY A 54 -0.67 8.68 0.19
N MET A 55 -1.66 9.52 0.56
CA MET A 55 -2.86 9.10 1.30
C MET A 55 -4.15 9.49 0.59
N VAL A 56 -5.14 8.58 0.65
CA VAL A 56 -6.52 8.84 0.23
C VAL A 56 -7.47 8.41 1.35
N ALA A 57 -8.46 9.24 1.65
CA ALA A 57 -9.63 8.81 2.41
C ALA A 57 -10.89 9.02 1.55
N ALA A 58 -11.71 7.98 1.39
CA ALA A 58 -12.95 8.04 0.63
C ALA A 58 -14.12 7.63 1.51
N PHE A 59 -15.30 8.25 1.32
CA PHE A 59 -16.45 7.90 2.11
C PHE A 59 -17.77 8.02 1.33
N ALA A 60 -18.70 7.14 1.68
CA ALA A 60 -20.06 7.14 1.18
C ALA A 60 -21.02 7.39 2.35
N VAL A 61 -21.82 8.44 2.25
CA VAL A 61 -22.73 8.89 3.29
C VAL A 61 -24.09 8.19 3.12
N PRO A 62 -24.72 7.66 4.20
CA PRO A 62 -26.06 7.10 4.11
C PRO A 62 -27.12 8.19 3.90
N GLU A 63 -28.37 7.78 3.63
CA GLU A 63 -29.52 8.71 3.53
C GLU A 63 -29.83 9.44 4.85
N GLN A 64 -29.49 8.81 5.97
CA GLN A 64 -29.59 9.41 7.30
C GLN A 64 -28.30 9.17 8.07
N LEU A 65 -27.69 10.24 8.57
CA LEU A 65 -26.49 10.18 9.39
C LEU A 65 -26.79 10.73 10.77
N ASP A 66 -26.68 9.89 11.79
CA ASP A 66 -26.82 10.22 13.20
C ASP A 66 -25.92 9.36 14.09
N ARG A 67 -25.97 9.56 15.42
CA ARG A 67 -25.16 8.79 16.38
C ARG A 67 -25.41 7.28 16.39
N LYS A 68 -26.49 6.79 15.79
CA LYS A 68 -26.84 5.36 15.70
C LYS A 68 -26.44 4.77 14.35
N THR A 69 -26.01 5.59 13.41
CA THR A 69 -25.54 5.13 12.10
C THR A 69 -24.37 4.18 12.27
N ALA A 70 -24.45 3.04 11.62
CA ALA A 70 -23.33 2.10 11.63
C ALA A 70 -22.14 2.68 10.85
N LEU A 71 -20.97 2.76 11.49
CA LEU A 71 -19.72 3.15 10.83
C LEU A 71 -18.94 1.90 10.41
N ARG A 72 -18.53 1.85 9.16
CA ARG A 72 -17.73 0.76 8.58
C ARG A 72 -16.43 1.34 8.02
N LEU A 73 -15.31 1.01 8.65
CA LEU A 73 -13.97 1.43 8.21
C LEU A 73 -13.26 0.30 7.48
N MET A 74 -12.66 0.60 6.34
CA MET A 74 -11.79 -0.30 5.57
C MET A 74 -10.44 0.39 5.38
N LEU A 75 -9.37 -0.20 5.91
CA LEU A 75 -8.05 0.41 5.92
C LEU A 75 -7.02 -0.48 5.22
N ALA A 76 -6.15 0.13 4.43
CA ALA A 76 -4.99 -0.50 3.79
C ALA A 76 -3.87 0.52 3.63
N HIS A 77 -2.69 0.09 3.12
CA HIS A 77 -1.60 1.01 2.82
C HIS A 77 -1.23 1.02 1.33
N THR A 78 -0.65 2.14 0.92
CA THR A 78 -0.33 2.46 -0.48
C THR A 78 1.12 2.22 -0.83
N ASP A 79 1.99 2.18 0.19
CA ASP A 79 3.42 1.97 0.07
C ASP A 79 3.79 0.47 0.06
N PHE A 80 5.02 0.19 -0.25
CA PHE A 80 5.57 -1.17 -0.35
C PHE A 80 7.09 -1.11 -0.29
N PRO A 81 7.78 -2.22 0.09
CA PRO A 81 9.24 -2.24 0.14
C PRO A 81 9.89 -1.95 -1.22
N CYS A 82 10.84 -1.02 -1.23
CA CYS A 82 11.58 -0.62 -2.43
C CYS A 82 12.88 0.11 -2.05
N PHE A 83 13.62 0.63 -3.03
CA PHE A 83 14.77 1.50 -2.78
C PHE A 83 14.39 2.97 -2.98
N LYS A 84 14.65 3.82 -1.99
CA LYS A 84 14.52 5.27 -2.11
C LYS A 84 15.83 5.88 -2.63
N ILE A 85 15.74 6.76 -3.63
CA ILE A 85 16.89 7.50 -4.15
C ILE A 85 17.24 8.62 -3.18
N LYS A 86 18.51 8.70 -2.78
CA LYS A 86 19.00 9.72 -1.85
C LYS A 86 19.10 11.10 -2.51
N PRO A 87 19.11 12.21 -1.74
CA PRO A 87 19.13 13.57 -2.29
C PRO A 87 20.34 13.92 -3.18
N ASN A 88 21.49 13.33 -2.94
CA ASN A 88 22.69 13.44 -3.78
C ASN A 88 23.06 12.02 -4.25
N PRO A 89 22.45 11.53 -5.33
CA PRO A 89 22.47 10.12 -5.65
C PRO A 89 23.64 9.70 -6.55
N GLU A 90 24.35 10.63 -7.18
CA GLU A 90 25.34 10.34 -8.19
C GLU A 90 26.58 9.64 -7.61
N VAL A 91 26.85 8.42 -8.10
CA VAL A 91 28.05 7.67 -7.79
C VAL A 91 28.70 7.23 -9.11
N LYS A 92 29.98 7.56 -9.28
CA LYS A 92 30.79 7.09 -10.41
C LYS A 92 31.79 6.03 -9.95
N THR A 93 31.80 4.89 -10.64
CA THR A 93 32.80 3.84 -10.44
C THR A 93 33.40 3.50 -11.80
N LYS A 94 34.60 4.01 -12.08
CA LYS A 94 35.16 4.05 -13.42
C LYS A 94 34.21 4.83 -14.34
N ASP A 95 33.78 4.25 -15.44
CA ASP A 95 32.85 4.82 -16.39
C ASP A 95 31.38 4.47 -16.07
N TYR A 96 31.13 3.74 -14.98
CA TYR A 96 29.77 3.38 -14.57
C TYR A 96 29.10 4.51 -13.77
N ARG A 97 27.88 4.83 -14.16
CA ARG A 97 26.98 5.76 -13.45
C ARG A 97 26.02 4.95 -12.59
N GLN A 98 26.10 5.12 -11.28
CA GLN A 98 25.29 4.41 -10.30
C GLN A 98 24.51 5.40 -9.43
N LEU A 99 23.44 4.93 -8.81
CA LEU A 99 22.65 5.73 -7.88
C LEU A 99 22.90 5.29 -6.45
N ASN A 100 23.08 6.27 -5.56
CA ASN A 100 23.09 6.06 -4.12
C ASN A 100 21.65 5.97 -3.63
N VAL A 101 21.30 4.82 -3.06
CA VAL A 101 19.95 4.51 -2.60
C VAL A 101 19.94 4.06 -1.15
N GLU A 102 18.79 4.06 -0.53
CA GLU A 102 18.54 3.45 0.77
C GLU A 102 17.31 2.56 0.71
N PRO A 103 17.26 1.48 1.51
CA PRO A 103 16.07 0.63 1.58
C PRO A 103 14.91 1.39 2.23
N TYR A 104 13.75 1.22 1.64
CA TYR A 104 12.47 1.64 2.18
C TYR A 104 11.68 0.38 2.54
N GLY A 105 11.40 0.18 3.84
CA GLY A 105 10.76 -1.04 4.34
C GLY A 105 11.67 -2.27 4.42
N GLY A 106 11.09 -3.38 4.83
CA GLY A 106 11.77 -4.65 5.09
C GLY A 106 11.81 -5.60 3.91
N MET A 107 12.67 -5.37 2.93
CA MET A 107 12.71 -6.16 1.69
C MET A 107 13.57 -7.42 1.73
N LEU A 108 13.25 -8.41 0.89
CA LEU A 108 14.10 -9.54 0.55
C LEU A 108 15.12 -9.12 -0.52
N LYS A 109 16.28 -8.63 -0.10
CA LYS A 109 17.29 -7.96 -0.93
C LYS A 109 17.75 -8.77 -2.13
N ASN A 110 17.95 -10.08 -1.95
CA ASN A 110 18.40 -10.99 -3.02
C ASN A 110 17.46 -11.10 -4.21
N THR A 111 16.20 -10.71 -4.05
CA THR A 111 15.20 -10.78 -5.12
C THR A 111 15.22 -9.56 -6.05
N TRP A 112 15.96 -8.53 -5.70
CA TRP A 112 16.08 -7.28 -6.45
C TRP A 112 17.17 -7.27 -7.51
N PHE A 113 18.12 -8.23 -7.42
CA PHE A 113 19.16 -8.34 -8.41
C PHE A 113 18.61 -8.77 -9.77
N ASP A 114 19.26 -8.28 -10.83
CA ASP A 114 19.01 -8.62 -12.24
C ASP A 114 17.58 -8.30 -12.74
N ARG A 115 16.85 -7.45 -11.99
CA ARG A 115 15.51 -7.00 -12.35
C ARG A 115 15.55 -5.69 -13.14
N PRO A 116 14.65 -5.52 -14.13
CA PRO A 116 14.46 -4.22 -14.76
C PRO A 116 13.81 -3.27 -13.74
N LEU A 117 14.48 -2.17 -13.39
CA LEU A 117 14.00 -1.19 -12.42
C LEU A 117 13.68 0.13 -13.11
N GLY A 118 12.52 0.69 -12.77
CA GLY A 118 12.11 2.04 -13.17
C GLY A 118 12.20 3.01 -11.99
N ILE A 119 12.20 4.29 -12.28
CA ILE A 119 12.24 5.38 -11.30
C ILE A 119 10.86 6.01 -11.23
N TYR A 120 10.22 5.98 -10.05
CA TYR A 120 8.85 6.47 -9.84
C TYR A 120 8.74 7.25 -8.55
N GLY A 121 7.88 8.24 -8.55
CA GLY A 121 7.61 9.04 -7.36
C GLY A 121 7.08 10.42 -7.69
N LYS A 122 7.58 11.42 -7.01
CA LYS A 122 7.27 12.82 -7.25
C LYS A 122 8.54 13.65 -7.25
N VAL A 123 8.53 14.71 -8.06
CA VAL A 123 9.54 15.77 -8.06
C VAL A 123 8.89 17.08 -7.60
N VAL A 124 9.67 17.89 -6.95
CA VAL A 124 9.26 19.20 -6.44
C VAL A 124 10.06 20.26 -7.19
N LEU A 125 9.35 21.09 -7.93
CA LEU A 125 9.91 22.15 -8.77
C LEU A 125 9.81 23.48 -8.09
N GLU A 126 10.65 24.42 -8.52
CA GLU A 126 10.60 25.81 -8.11
C GLU A 126 9.25 26.44 -8.48
N SER A 127 8.72 27.27 -7.58
CA SER A 127 7.53 28.08 -7.79
C SER A 127 7.73 29.49 -7.22
N GLU A 128 6.87 30.43 -7.60
CA GLU A 128 6.90 31.81 -7.08
C GLU A 128 6.60 31.89 -5.57
N HIS A 129 5.88 30.88 -5.03
CA HIS A 129 5.47 30.84 -3.63
C HIS A 129 6.24 29.76 -2.84
N PRO A 130 7.15 30.15 -1.92
CA PRO A 130 7.98 29.20 -1.17
C PRO A 130 7.19 28.13 -0.39
N PHE A 131 5.96 28.42 0.06
CA PHE A 131 5.10 27.51 0.80
C PHE A 131 4.13 26.71 -0.08
N ALA A 132 4.18 26.90 -1.40
CA ALA A 132 3.36 26.19 -2.39
C ALA A 132 4.22 25.78 -3.60
N PRO A 133 5.24 24.93 -3.40
CA PRO A 133 6.07 24.45 -4.51
C PRO A 133 5.25 23.64 -5.50
N GLU A 134 5.67 23.65 -6.75
CA GLU A 134 5.02 22.81 -7.77
C GLU A 134 5.42 21.35 -7.60
N VAL A 135 4.44 20.45 -7.51
CA VAL A 135 4.69 19.01 -7.36
C VAL A 135 4.21 18.30 -8.61
N LYS A 136 5.10 17.51 -9.23
CA LYS A 136 4.75 16.66 -10.38
C LYS A 136 5.01 15.20 -10.07
N LEU A 137 4.10 14.33 -10.50
CA LEU A 137 4.38 12.90 -10.56
C LEU A 137 5.47 12.63 -11.59
N PHE A 138 6.34 11.69 -11.25
CA PHE A 138 7.44 11.26 -12.10
C PHE A 138 7.39 9.74 -12.26
N GLY A 139 7.54 9.25 -13.49
CA GLY A 139 7.64 7.83 -13.78
C GLY A 139 8.42 7.58 -15.06
N SER A 140 9.38 6.67 -15.02
CA SER A 140 10.08 6.19 -16.21
C SER A 140 9.11 5.44 -17.13
N GLU A 141 9.12 5.74 -18.42
CA GLU A 141 8.35 4.96 -19.40
C GLU A 141 8.95 3.55 -19.58
N GLU A 142 10.29 3.46 -19.58
CA GLU A 142 11.06 2.25 -19.75
C GLU A 142 11.94 1.97 -18.52
N PRO A 143 12.42 0.71 -18.35
CA PRO A 143 13.38 0.41 -17.29
C PRO A 143 14.64 1.27 -17.41
N SER A 144 15.01 1.93 -16.31
CA SER A 144 16.10 2.91 -16.29
C SER A 144 17.33 2.41 -15.52
N ALA A 145 17.20 1.36 -14.71
CA ALA A 145 18.29 0.88 -13.87
C ALA A 145 18.23 -0.63 -13.64
N VAL A 146 19.35 -1.18 -13.18
CA VAL A 146 19.48 -2.58 -12.77
C VAL A 146 20.51 -2.70 -11.64
N ILE A 147 20.31 -3.64 -10.71
CA ILE A 147 21.33 -4.03 -9.73
C ILE A 147 21.91 -5.36 -10.22
N PRO A 148 23.11 -5.38 -10.83
CA PRO A 148 23.67 -6.60 -11.39
C PRO A 148 24.21 -7.53 -10.30
N SER A 149 23.91 -8.82 -10.38
CA SER A 149 24.51 -9.84 -9.53
C SER A 149 26.01 -9.99 -9.79
N LEU A 150 26.78 -10.25 -8.73
CA LEU A 150 28.16 -10.67 -8.90
C LEU A 150 28.22 -12.12 -9.39
N ALA A 151 28.88 -12.35 -10.52
CA ALA A 151 29.00 -13.68 -11.10
C ALA A 151 29.67 -14.68 -10.12
N PRO A 152 29.20 -15.94 -10.05
CA PRO A 152 29.72 -16.93 -9.11
C PRO A 152 31.21 -17.22 -9.28
N HIS A 153 31.78 -17.00 -10.47
CA HIS A 153 33.20 -17.12 -10.76
C HIS A 153 34.07 -16.11 -9.99
N LEU A 154 33.48 -14.96 -9.63
CA LEU A 154 34.12 -13.89 -8.85
C LEU A 154 33.80 -13.98 -7.35
N ASN A 155 32.79 -14.75 -6.97
CA ASN A 155 32.39 -14.96 -5.59
C ASN A 155 32.16 -16.46 -5.32
N ARG A 156 33.20 -17.17 -4.91
CA ARG A 156 33.12 -18.61 -4.60
C ARG A 156 32.37 -18.95 -3.33
N GLU A 157 32.08 -17.95 -2.48
CA GLU A 157 31.35 -18.10 -1.22
C GLU A 157 29.84 -17.86 -1.38
N ALA A 158 29.36 -17.57 -2.60
CA ALA A 158 27.98 -17.16 -2.91
C ALA A 158 26.89 -18.24 -2.67
N GLY A 159 27.23 -19.42 -2.14
CA GLY A 159 26.27 -20.48 -1.80
C GLY A 159 25.69 -20.40 -0.38
N GLY A 160 26.10 -19.41 0.44
CA GLY A 160 25.65 -19.21 1.81
C GLY A 160 24.59 -18.08 1.93
N LYS A 161 24.06 -17.93 3.15
CA LYS A 161 23.22 -16.78 3.53
C LYS A 161 24.08 -15.51 3.40
N GLN A 162 23.88 -14.74 2.36
CA GLN A 162 24.67 -13.54 2.11
C GLN A 162 24.02 -12.34 2.80
N GLU A 163 24.73 -11.72 3.72
CA GLU A 163 24.42 -10.38 4.17
C GLU A 163 25.06 -9.41 3.17
N TYR A 164 24.21 -8.57 2.55
CA TYR A 164 24.68 -7.58 1.56
C TYR A 164 25.08 -6.29 2.25
N ASP A 165 26.25 -5.73 1.87
CA ASP A 165 26.59 -4.34 2.19
C ASP A 165 25.71 -3.41 1.30
N MET A 166 24.65 -2.86 1.93
CA MET A 166 23.67 -2.02 1.26
C MET A 166 24.29 -0.80 0.57
N GLN A 167 25.38 -0.26 1.12
CA GLN A 167 26.03 0.94 0.60
C GLN A 167 26.93 0.68 -0.61
N ARG A 168 27.31 -0.57 -0.85
CA ARG A 168 28.28 -0.94 -1.89
C ARG A 168 27.73 -1.93 -2.91
N GLU A 169 26.99 -2.94 -2.45
CA GLU A 169 26.61 -4.08 -3.27
C GLU A 169 25.24 -3.90 -3.93
N LEU A 170 24.43 -2.92 -3.46
CA LEU A 170 23.07 -2.66 -3.95
C LEU A 170 22.94 -1.30 -4.65
N LEU A 171 24.05 -0.74 -5.17
CA LEU A 171 23.99 0.48 -5.96
C LEU A 171 23.48 0.16 -7.38
N PRO A 172 22.30 0.70 -7.78
CA PRO A 172 21.75 0.46 -9.11
C PRO A 172 22.62 1.11 -10.20
N LEU A 173 22.89 0.38 -11.24
CA LEU A 173 23.53 0.88 -12.45
C LEU A 173 22.50 1.60 -13.31
N LEU A 174 22.74 2.88 -13.58
CA LEU A 174 21.89 3.73 -14.42
C LEU A 174 22.41 3.78 -15.87
N GLY A 175 23.74 3.70 -16.07
CA GLY A 175 24.35 3.77 -17.39
C GLY A 175 25.86 3.77 -17.36
N ILE A 176 26.44 3.98 -18.53
CA ILE A 176 27.89 4.09 -18.75
C ILE A 176 28.18 5.47 -19.33
N GLU A 177 29.23 6.14 -18.81
CA GLU A 177 29.70 7.43 -19.31
C GLU A 177 30.20 7.27 -20.77
N GLN A 178 29.87 8.24 -21.61
CA GLN A 178 30.33 8.27 -23.00
C GLN A 178 31.35 9.38 -23.19
N ASP A 179 32.17 9.27 -24.23
CA ASP A 179 33.14 10.29 -24.59
C ASP A 179 32.44 11.64 -24.84
N GLY A 180 32.84 12.64 -24.06
CA GLY A 180 32.26 13.98 -24.12
C GLY A 180 31.23 14.29 -23.03
N ASP A 181 30.85 13.33 -22.19
CA ASP A 181 30.02 13.55 -21.01
C ASP A 181 30.80 14.33 -19.94
N VAL A 182 30.37 15.55 -19.68
CA VAL A 182 31.09 16.51 -18.79
C VAL A 182 30.40 16.67 -17.44
N THR A 183 29.21 16.05 -17.24
CA THR A 183 28.38 16.34 -16.07
C THR A 183 28.65 15.39 -14.91
N GLU A 184 28.83 15.95 -13.71
CA GLU A 184 28.79 15.20 -12.45
C GLU A 184 27.36 15.00 -11.92
N LYS A 185 26.39 15.74 -12.49
CA LYS A 185 24.96 15.72 -12.09
C LYS A 185 24.08 14.95 -13.07
N PHE A 186 24.56 13.81 -13.53
CA PHE A 186 23.90 13.00 -14.57
C PHE A 186 22.47 12.58 -14.20
N PHE A 187 22.15 12.43 -12.92
CA PHE A 187 20.79 12.09 -12.48
C PHE A 187 19.86 13.30 -12.56
N THR A 188 20.35 14.47 -12.16
CA THR A 188 19.59 15.71 -12.30
C THR A 188 19.30 16.02 -13.77
N ASP A 189 20.27 15.78 -14.65
CA ASP A 189 20.11 15.97 -16.09
C ASP A 189 19.11 14.95 -16.67
N TYR A 190 19.17 13.69 -16.24
CA TYR A 190 18.18 12.68 -16.58
C TYR A 190 16.76 13.13 -16.18
N LEU A 191 16.56 13.62 -14.95
CA LEU A 191 15.25 14.10 -14.51
C LEU A 191 14.74 15.26 -15.38
N LYS A 192 15.61 16.22 -15.72
CA LYS A 192 15.26 17.37 -16.57
C LYS A 192 14.88 16.92 -17.98
N GLU A 193 15.61 15.97 -18.56
CA GLU A 193 15.31 15.41 -19.87
C GLU A 193 13.92 14.75 -19.88
N GLN A 194 13.63 13.92 -18.87
CA GLN A 194 12.34 13.20 -18.75
C GLN A 194 11.16 14.17 -18.48
N LEU A 195 11.38 15.25 -17.75
CA LEU A 195 10.34 16.25 -17.45
C LEU A 195 10.07 17.22 -18.60
N GLY A 196 10.98 17.29 -19.59
CA GLY A 196 10.90 18.18 -20.74
C GLY A 196 11.51 19.57 -20.51
N ALA A 197 11.73 20.30 -21.59
CA ALA A 197 12.47 21.56 -21.60
C ALA A 197 11.82 22.75 -20.84
N GLU A 198 10.54 22.61 -20.49
CA GLU A 198 9.78 23.64 -19.73
C GLU A 198 9.80 23.39 -18.21
N ALA A 199 10.50 22.36 -17.76
CA ALA A 199 10.57 22.09 -16.32
C ALA A 199 11.40 23.16 -15.62
N ASN A 200 10.78 23.84 -14.64
CA ASN A 200 11.47 24.66 -13.66
C ASN A 200 12.56 23.84 -12.95
N GLU A 201 13.45 24.50 -12.22
CA GLU A 201 14.50 23.82 -11.48
C GLU A 201 13.94 22.76 -10.51
N VAL A 202 14.48 21.54 -10.55
CA VAL A 202 14.14 20.48 -9.60
C VAL A 202 14.82 20.80 -8.27
N LEU A 203 14.03 21.16 -7.26
CA LEU A 203 14.52 21.51 -5.92
C LEU A 203 14.72 20.28 -5.05
N SER A 204 13.80 19.31 -5.15
CA SER A 204 13.85 18.08 -4.37
C SER A 204 12.96 16.99 -4.99
N TYR A 205 13.02 15.80 -4.42
CA TYR A 205 12.18 14.69 -4.88
C TYR A 205 11.97 13.63 -3.79
N ASP A 206 10.91 12.86 -3.93
CA ASP A 206 10.72 11.56 -3.31
C ASP A 206 10.59 10.53 -4.44
N LEU A 207 11.71 9.93 -4.84
CA LEU A 207 11.80 8.97 -5.94
C LEU A 207 12.26 7.61 -5.43
N PHE A 208 11.66 6.58 -6.02
CA PHE A 208 11.89 5.19 -5.68
C PHE A 208 12.28 4.38 -6.91
N LEU A 209 13.13 3.38 -6.71
CA LEU A 209 13.35 2.32 -7.68
C LEU A 209 12.30 1.24 -7.49
N THR A 210 11.61 0.93 -8.55
CA THR A 210 10.48 0.01 -8.57
C THR A 210 10.71 -1.10 -9.59
N ASN A 211 10.41 -2.34 -9.22
CA ASN A 211 10.44 -3.47 -10.16
C ASN A 211 9.38 -3.26 -11.25
N MET A 212 9.82 -3.34 -12.52
CA MET A 212 9.01 -3.12 -13.72
C MET A 212 8.31 -4.39 -14.23
N ASP A 213 8.53 -5.54 -13.61
CA ASP A 213 7.83 -6.78 -13.98
C ASP A 213 6.31 -6.57 -13.90
N GLU A 214 5.61 -7.04 -14.92
CA GLU A 214 4.16 -6.97 -14.98
C GLU A 214 3.49 -8.11 -14.18
N PRO A 215 2.24 -7.91 -13.69
CA PRO A 215 1.47 -8.97 -13.03
C PRO A 215 1.13 -10.08 -14.02
N GLU A 216 1.31 -11.32 -13.60
CA GLU A 216 1.04 -12.51 -14.42
C GLU A 216 0.25 -13.56 -13.65
N LEU A 217 -0.66 -14.24 -14.35
CA LEU A 217 -1.30 -15.45 -13.84
C LEU A 217 -0.46 -16.66 -14.26
N ILE A 218 0.06 -17.38 -13.28
CA ILE A 218 0.94 -18.54 -13.45
C ILE A 218 0.31 -19.81 -12.86
N GLY A 219 1.05 -20.91 -12.94
CA GLY A 219 0.60 -22.24 -12.51
C GLY A 219 -0.13 -22.99 -13.62
N SER A 220 -0.37 -24.27 -13.40
CA SER A 220 -1.02 -25.15 -14.38
C SER A 220 -2.48 -24.77 -14.66
N ASP A 221 -3.13 -24.14 -13.68
CA ASP A 221 -4.54 -23.72 -13.75
C ASP A 221 -4.71 -22.19 -13.88
N LYS A 222 -3.60 -21.44 -14.00
CA LYS A 222 -3.58 -19.96 -14.17
C LYS A 222 -4.34 -19.22 -13.06
N LYS A 223 -4.27 -19.68 -11.82
CA LYS A 223 -4.95 -19.05 -10.67
C LYS A 223 -4.00 -18.30 -9.74
N LEU A 224 -2.72 -18.60 -9.81
CA LEU A 224 -1.71 -17.93 -9.00
C LEU A 224 -1.33 -16.61 -9.65
N LEU A 225 -1.53 -15.52 -8.92
CA LEU A 225 -1.07 -14.19 -9.28
C LEU A 225 0.37 -14.01 -8.83
N SER A 226 1.28 -13.86 -9.79
CA SER A 226 2.68 -13.50 -9.53
C SER A 226 2.90 -12.06 -9.94
N SER A 227 3.24 -11.19 -8.99
CA SER A 227 3.38 -9.75 -9.22
C SER A 227 4.27 -9.10 -8.16
N PRO A 228 4.98 -8.01 -8.50
CA PRO A 228 5.44 -7.08 -7.49
C PRO A 228 4.27 -6.45 -6.73
N ARG A 229 4.49 -6.02 -5.47
CA ARG A 229 3.60 -5.14 -4.71
C ARG A 229 2.19 -5.69 -4.42
N ILE A 230 2.00 -7.01 -4.35
CA ILE A 230 0.73 -7.59 -3.92
C ILE A 230 0.42 -7.12 -2.49
N ASP A 231 1.43 -7.11 -1.63
CA ASP A 231 1.47 -6.40 -0.37
C ASP A 231 1.76 -4.91 -0.64
N ASN A 232 0.82 -3.96 -0.45
CA ASN A 232 -0.56 -4.20 -0.02
C ASN A 232 -1.56 -3.72 -1.09
N LEU A 233 -1.10 -3.60 -2.38
CA LEU A 233 -1.95 -3.10 -3.46
C LEU A 233 -3.14 -4.01 -3.77
N ALA A 234 -3.09 -5.29 -3.39
CA ALA A 234 -4.25 -6.17 -3.50
C ALA A 234 -5.39 -5.71 -2.57
N SER A 235 -5.08 -5.32 -1.35
CA SER A 235 -6.06 -4.78 -0.40
C SER A 235 -6.59 -3.42 -0.85
N VAL A 236 -5.71 -2.54 -1.34
CA VAL A 236 -6.10 -1.25 -1.94
C VAL A 236 -7.08 -1.48 -3.10
N ALA A 237 -6.75 -2.38 -4.03
CA ALA A 237 -7.60 -2.69 -5.18
C ALA A 237 -8.98 -3.21 -4.75
N ALA A 238 -9.03 -4.10 -3.74
CA ALA A 238 -10.28 -4.66 -3.23
C ALA A 238 -11.17 -3.58 -2.56
N ILE A 239 -10.56 -2.69 -1.77
CA ILE A 239 -11.26 -1.55 -1.17
C ILE A 239 -11.81 -0.61 -2.25
N VAL A 240 -10.97 -0.22 -3.22
CA VAL A 240 -11.36 0.70 -4.30
C VAL A 240 -12.46 0.07 -5.18
N GLU A 241 -12.36 -1.22 -5.50
CA GLU A 241 -13.41 -1.95 -6.23
C GLU A 241 -14.74 -1.92 -5.45
N THR A 242 -14.69 -2.14 -4.14
CA THR A 242 -15.86 -2.08 -3.25
C THR A 242 -16.46 -0.68 -3.21
N MET A 243 -15.65 0.36 -3.00
CA MET A 243 -16.11 1.75 -2.95
C MET A 243 -16.71 2.20 -4.29
N CYS A 244 -16.09 1.85 -5.42
CA CYS A 244 -16.62 2.21 -6.74
C CYS A 244 -18.01 1.62 -7.01
N GLU A 245 -18.29 0.40 -6.53
CA GLU A 245 -19.57 -0.28 -6.71
C GLU A 245 -20.58 0.03 -5.58
N LYS A 246 -20.16 0.77 -4.54
CA LYS A 246 -21.02 1.10 -3.40
C LYS A 246 -22.23 1.90 -3.86
N THR A 247 -23.40 1.38 -3.56
CA THR A 247 -24.67 2.10 -3.61
C THR A 247 -24.97 2.73 -2.25
N THR A 248 -25.94 3.64 -2.16
CA THR A 248 -26.45 4.15 -0.88
C THR A 248 -26.93 3.01 -0.01
N GLY A 249 -26.60 3.07 1.27
CA GLY A 249 -26.98 2.08 2.29
C GLY A 249 -27.23 2.77 3.62
N ASP A 250 -27.40 1.98 4.68
CA ASP A 250 -27.69 2.50 6.04
C ASP A 250 -26.42 2.80 6.85
N SER A 251 -25.24 2.55 6.28
CA SER A 251 -23.96 2.71 6.96
C SER A 251 -23.16 3.89 6.39
N LEU A 252 -22.46 4.65 7.25
CA LEU A 252 -21.35 5.49 6.83
C LEU A 252 -20.15 4.58 6.55
N VAL A 253 -19.76 4.48 5.28
CA VAL A 253 -18.62 3.68 4.88
C VAL A 253 -17.43 4.59 4.61
N VAL A 254 -16.30 4.31 5.26
CA VAL A 254 -15.06 5.09 5.08
C VAL A 254 -13.92 4.15 4.73
N ALA A 255 -13.19 4.48 3.69
CA ALA A 255 -11.92 3.84 3.31
C ALA A 255 -10.76 4.76 3.66
N GLY A 256 -9.73 4.25 4.33
CA GLY A 256 -8.47 4.95 4.63
C GLY A 256 -7.30 4.21 3.99
N LEU A 257 -6.62 4.83 3.04
CA LEU A 257 -5.46 4.27 2.36
C LEU A 257 -4.23 5.09 2.76
N PHE A 258 -3.41 4.55 3.66
CA PHE A 258 -2.29 5.24 4.29
C PHE A 258 -0.98 5.02 3.56
N ASP A 259 -0.04 5.92 3.74
CA ASP A 259 1.35 5.78 3.31
C ASP A 259 2.24 5.47 4.53
N ASN A 260 3.46 5.02 4.28
CA ASN A 260 4.50 4.79 5.28
C ASN A 260 4.21 3.66 6.30
N GLU A 261 3.38 2.69 5.95
CA GLU A 261 3.17 1.50 6.77
C GLU A 261 4.47 0.73 6.95
N GLU A 262 5.18 0.47 5.86
CA GLU A 262 6.40 -0.32 5.75
C GLU A 262 7.59 0.23 6.55
N ILE A 263 7.48 1.48 6.99
CA ILE A 263 8.50 2.17 7.79
C ILE A 263 7.99 2.62 9.16
N GLY A 264 6.83 2.07 9.61
CA GLY A 264 6.32 2.21 10.96
C GLY A 264 5.26 3.27 11.17
N ASN A 265 4.59 3.75 10.11
CA ASN A 265 3.40 4.63 10.15
C ASN A 265 3.58 6.04 10.73
N ARG A 266 4.75 6.39 11.27
CA ARG A 266 5.00 7.67 11.97
C ARG A 266 5.25 8.82 11.01
N SER A 267 4.19 9.28 10.36
CA SER A 267 4.22 10.45 9.49
C SER A 267 2.86 11.13 9.46
N LYS A 268 2.81 12.32 8.85
CA LYS A 268 1.55 13.07 8.68
C LYS A 268 0.51 12.34 7.81
N GLN A 269 0.92 11.36 7.02
CA GLN A 269 0.10 10.59 6.07
C GLN A 269 0.05 9.08 6.42
N GLY A 270 0.73 8.69 7.49
CA GLY A 270 0.69 7.34 8.05
C GLY A 270 -0.47 7.16 9.04
N ALA A 271 -0.68 5.92 9.43
CA ALA A 271 -1.76 5.55 10.35
C ALA A 271 -1.53 6.04 11.79
N ASP A 272 -0.28 6.33 12.18
CA ASP A 272 0.09 6.90 13.47
C ASP A 272 -0.08 8.45 13.46
N SER A 273 -1.29 8.88 13.05
CA SER A 273 -1.70 10.29 13.03
C SER A 273 -3.19 10.44 13.35
N SER A 274 -3.61 11.64 13.76
CA SER A 274 -5.03 11.96 14.00
C SER A 274 -5.85 12.13 12.73
N LEU A 275 -5.23 12.10 11.57
CA LEU A 275 -5.80 12.58 10.30
C LEU A 275 -7.12 11.89 9.93
N LEU A 276 -7.21 10.55 10.06
CA LEU A 276 -8.46 9.84 9.77
C LEU A 276 -9.57 10.22 10.78
N LYS A 277 -9.22 10.40 12.05
CA LYS A 277 -10.16 10.90 13.07
C LYS A 277 -10.67 12.28 12.69
N ASP A 278 -9.79 13.19 12.30
CA ASP A 278 -10.15 14.56 11.93
C ASP A 278 -11.11 14.57 10.73
N ILE A 279 -10.89 13.68 9.76
CA ILE A 279 -11.80 13.49 8.60
C ILE A 279 -13.18 13.03 9.07
N ILE A 280 -13.27 12.02 9.94
CA ILE A 280 -14.54 11.50 10.45
C ILE A 280 -15.26 12.59 11.27
N MET A 281 -14.54 13.35 12.10
CA MET A 281 -15.09 14.48 12.84
C MET A 281 -15.65 15.57 11.89
N LYS A 282 -14.95 15.87 10.78
CA LYS A 282 -15.46 16.80 9.76
C LYS A 282 -16.72 16.29 9.07
N ILE A 283 -16.82 14.99 8.80
CA ILE A 283 -18.06 14.39 8.25
C ILE A 283 -19.22 14.63 9.22
N GLY A 284 -19.07 14.28 10.50
CA GLY A 284 -20.11 14.49 11.50
C GLY A 284 -20.50 15.96 11.63
N ALA A 285 -19.53 16.87 11.70
CA ALA A 285 -19.77 18.31 11.80
C ALA A 285 -20.55 18.87 10.59
N ALA A 286 -20.31 18.34 9.36
CA ALA A 286 -21.04 18.75 8.16
C ALA A 286 -22.54 18.38 8.23
N PHE A 287 -22.90 17.38 9.04
CA PHE A 287 -24.28 17.00 9.33
C PHE A 287 -24.81 17.54 10.68
N GLY A 288 -24.10 18.48 11.30
CA GLY A 288 -24.52 19.13 12.55
C GLY A 288 -24.40 18.24 13.78
N MET A 289 -23.63 17.16 13.73
CA MET A 289 -23.40 16.29 14.89
C MET A 289 -22.39 16.92 15.85
N GLU A 290 -22.72 16.80 17.15
CA GLU A 290 -21.76 17.14 18.22
C GLU A 290 -20.62 16.10 18.30
N GLU A 291 -19.46 16.51 18.82
CA GLU A 291 -18.32 15.61 18.98
C GLU A 291 -18.65 14.33 19.75
N THR A 292 -19.50 14.42 20.78
CA THR A 292 -19.95 13.28 21.57
C THR A 292 -20.77 12.28 20.74
N GLU A 293 -21.61 12.77 19.83
CA GLU A 293 -22.41 11.94 18.92
C GLU A 293 -21.54 11.21 17.89
N VAL A 294 -20.51 11.88 17.35
CA VAL A 294 -19.53 11.25 16.46
C VAL A 294 -18.74 10.17 17.21
N ASN A 295 -18.36 10.43 18.46
CA ASN A 295 -17.69 9.43 19.29
C ASN A 295 -18.59 8.23 19.62
N ASP A 296 -19.91 8.42 19.79
CA ASP A 296 -20.85 7.32 19.98
C ASP A 296 -20.99 6.49 18.70
N MET A 297 -21.07 7.12 17.54
CA MET A 297 -21.04 6.46 16.23
C MET A 297 -19.74 5.64 16.02
N LEU A 298 -18.58 6.20 16.39
CA LEU A 298 -17.29 5.49 16.35
C LEU A 298 -17.31 4.22 17.20
N ARG A 299 -17.79 4.29 18.45
CA ARG A 299 -17.85 3.13 19.36
C ARG A 299 -18.82 2.05 18.90
N GLY A 300 -19.89 2.42 18.17
CA GLY A 300 -20.83 1.49 17.53
C GLY A 300 -20.36 0.95 16.18
N GLY A 301 -19.23 1.44 15.68
CA GLY A 301 -18.67 1.07 14.39
C GLY A 301 -17.84 -0.22 14.40
N PHE A 302 -17.34 -0.59 13.22
CA PHE A 302 -16.41 -1.70 13.05
C PHE A 302 -15.34 -1.37 12.02
N LEU A 303 -14.08 -1.70 12.33
CA LEU A 303 -12.90 -1.43 11.54
C LEU A 303 -12.33 -2.75 10.96
N LEU A 304 -12.01 -2.73 9.69
CA LEU A 304 -11.18 -3.75 9.05
C LEU A 304 -9.82 -3.14 8.67
N SER A 305 -8.77 -3.67 9.25
CA SER A 305 -7.39 -3.46 8.81
C SER A 305 -7.05 -4.59 7.84
N ILE A 306 -6.78 -4.24 6.57
CA ILE A 306 -6.70 -5.19 5.47
C ILE A 306 -5.29 -5.19 4.93
N ASP A 307 -4.61 -6.35 5.08
CA ASP A 307 -3.19 -6.45 4.81
C ASP A 307 -2.79 -7.90 4.51
N GLY A 308 -1.72 -8.14 3.73
CA GLY A 308 -1.25 -9.46 3.36
C GLY A 308 -1.11 -10.43 4.55
N ALA A 309 -1.38 -11.70 4.36
CA ALA A 309 -1.27 -12.74 5.37
C ALA A 309 -0.26 -13.82 4.96
N HIS A 310 0.55 -14.30 5.90
CA HIS A 310 1.54 -15.35 5.59
C HIS A 310 0.86 -16.69 5.35
N ALA A 311 0.97 -17.24 4.14
CA ALA A 311 0.60 -18.61 3.86
C ALA A 311 1.71 -19.60 4.28
N VAL A 312 1.33 -20.85 4.52
CA VAL A 312 2.27 -21.95 4.73
C VAL A 312 3.18 -22.08 3.50
N HIS A 313 4.47 -21.94 3.72
CA HIS A 313 5.45 -22.11 2.65
C HIS A 313 5.74 -23.59 2.43
N PRO A 314 5.50 -24.15 1.23
CA PRO A 314 5.58 -25.60 1.00
C PRO A 314 6.95 -26.21 1.30
N ASN A 315 8.03 -25.44 1.12
CA ASN A 315 9.40 -25.87 1.40
C ASN A 315 9.86 -25.56 2.85
N TYR A 316 9.04 -24.84 3.64
CA TYR A 316 9.38 -24.42 5.01
C TYR A 316 8.16 -24.54 5.95
N THR A 317 7.44 -25.65 5.89
CA THR A 317 6.21 -25.89 6.68
C THR A 317 6.42 -25.74 8.17
N ASN A 318 7.64 -26.00 8.65
CA ASN A 318 8.05 -25.82 10.05
C ASN A 318 8.13 -24.35 10.51
N LYS A 319 7.89 -23.39 9.61
CA LYS A 319 7.83 -21.96 9.95
C LYS A 319 6.41 -21.48 10.27
N SER A 320 5.40 -22.30 9.99
CA SER A 320 4.00 -22.02 10.30
C SER A 320 3.59 -22.62 11.64
N ASP A 321 2.46 -22.18 12.17
CA ASP A 321 1.83 -22.81 13.35
C ASP A 321 1.35 -24.22 13.00
N ILE A 322 1.28 -25.09 14.00
CA ILE A 322 1.01 -26.54 13.78
C ILE A 322 -0.47 -26.89 13.62
N THR A 323 -1.39 -25.97 13.93
CA THR A 323 -2.84 -26.18 13.89
C THR A 323 -3.62 -25.07 13.20
N ASN A 324 -2.96 -23.93 12.90
CA ASN A 324 -3.59 -22.79 12.26
C ASN A 324 -2.93 -22.49 10.90
N ASP A 325 -3.01 -23.51 10.05
CA ASP A 325 -2.47 -23.48 8.69
C ASP A 325 -3.29 -22.53 7.79
N VAL A 326 -2.61 -21.67 7.07
CA VAL A 326 -3.19 -20.78 6.04
C VAL A 326 -2.65 -21.17 4.68
N ILE A 327 -3.55 -21.51 3.77
CA ILE A 327 -3.23 -22.05 2.43
C ILE A 327 -3.78 -21.12 1.36
N LEU A 328 -3.03 -20.91 0.28
CA LEU A 328 -3.48 -20.15 -0.90
C LEU A 328 -4.75 -20.80 -1.50
N GLY A 329 -5.69 -19.97 -1.93
CA GLY A 329 -6.93 -20.38 -2.59
C GLY A 329 -8.01 -20.94 -1.63
N LYS A 330 -7.88 -20.68 -0.33
CA LYS A 330 -8.83 -21.10 0.72
C LYS A 330 -9.61 -19.94 1.35
N GLY A 331 -9.57 -18.77 0.72
CA GLY A 331 -10.35 -17.61 1.13
C GLY A 331 -9.57 -16.62 1.99
N ILE A 332 -10.31 -15.65 2.55
CA ILE A 332 -9.73 -14.59 3.37
C ILE A 332 -9.13 -15.14 4.66
N THR A 333 -8.14 -14.45 5.19
CA THR A 333 -7.47 -14.82 6.44
C THR A 333 -7.81 -13.81 7.52
N VAL A 334 -8.29 -14.26 8.68
CA VAL A 334 -8.42 -13.45 9.90
C VAL A 334 -7.15 -13.64 10.70
N LYS A 335 -6.45 -12.54 11.03
CA LYS A 335 -5.17 -12.55 11.73
C LYS A 335 -5.38 -12.32 13.22
N THR A 336 -4.86 -13.19 14.08
CA THR A 336 -4.93 -13.05 15.55
C THR A 336 -3.55 -13.15 16.18
N SER A 337 -3.32 -12.43 17.28
CA SER A 337 -2.04 -12.43 17.99
C SER A 337 -2.22 -12.16 19.48
N ALA A 338 -1.67 -13.02 20.32
CA ALA A 338 -1.67 -12.83 21.77
C ALA A 338 -0.91 -11.55 22.22
N SER A 339 0.01 -11.06 21.40
CA SER A 339 0.78 -9.83 21.66
C SER A 339 0.15 -8.57 21.08
N GLN A 340 -1.11 -8.65 20.62
CA GLN A 340 -1.85 -7.51 20.02
C GLN A 340 -1.11 -6.83 18.84
N ARG A 341 -0.35 -7.62 18.07
CA ARG A 341 0.23 -7.15 16.81
C ARG A 341 -0.80 -7.06 15.69
N TYR A 342 -1.90 -7.75 15.88
CA TYR A 342 -3.13 -7.68 15.08
C TYR A 342 -4.27 -7.25 15.98
N LEU A 343 -5.20 -6.48 15.44
CA LEU A 343 -6.32 -5.89 16.15
C LEU A 343 -7.35 -6.93 16.62
N SER A 344 -7.48 -8.04 15.89
CA SER A 344 -8.56 -9.01 16.10
C SER A 344 -8.52 -9.63 17.51
N ASP A 345 -9.59 -9.41 18.27
CA ASP A 345 -9.94 -10.18 19.45
C ASP A 345 -10.95 -11.31 19.10
N SER A 346 -11.44 -12.02 20.11
CA SER A 346 -12.39 -13.12 19.88
C SER A 346 -13.76 -12.64 19.38
N GLU A 347 -14.23 -11.49 19.82
CA GLU A 347 -15.52 -10.91 19.42
C GLU A 347 -15.45 -10.41 17.97
N ALA A 348 -14.41 -9.65 17.63
CA ALA A 348 -14.18 -9.18 16.28
C ALA A 348 -13.97 -10.31 15.28
N THR A 349 -13.20 -11.33 15.67
CA THR A 349 -13.00 -12.56 14.88
C THR A 349 -14.36 -13.24 14.62
N ALA A 350 -15.21 -13.36 15.63
CA ALA A 350 -16.54 -13.95 15.49
C ALA A 350 -17.43 -13.17 14.53
N VAL A 351 -17.36 -11.83 14.52
CA VAL A 351 -18.09 -10.98 13.54
C VAL A 351 -17.70 -11.35 12.12
N VAL A 352 -16.40 -11.40 11.82
CA VAL A 352 -15.90 -11.75 10.46
C VAL A 352 -16.34 -13.17 10.09
N MET A 353 -16.17 -14.14 11.00
CA MET A 353 -16.57 -15.52 10.76
C MET A 353 -18.09 -15.68 10.53
N LEU A 354 -18.92 -14.93 11.27
CA LEU A 354 -20.37 -14.95 11.09
C LEU A 354 -20.80 -14.36 9.76
N LEU A 355 -20.17 -13.27 9.31
CA LEU A 355 -20.41 -12.70 7.98
C LEU A 355 -20.03 -13.71 6.89
N CYS A 356 -18.85 -14.31 6.98
CA CYS A 356 -18.40 -15.33 6.02
C CYS A 356 -19.36 -16.53 5.97
N LYS A 357 -19.79 -17.06 7.14
CA LYS A 357 -20.73 -18.19 7.21
C LYS A 357 -22.09 -17.86 6.63
N LYS A 358 -22.62 -16.67 6.86
CA LYS A 358 -23.94 -16.24 6.33
C LYS A 358 -23.95 -16.07 4.83
N THR A 359 -22.78 -15.85 4.22
CA THR A 359 -22.64 -15.52 2.79
C THR A 359 -21.83 -16.54 1.99
N ASP A 360 -21.47 -17.66 2.64
CA ASP A 360 -20.69 -18.76 2.06
C ASP A 360 -19.33 -18.33 1.49
N ILE A 361 -18.70 -17.32 2.12
CA ILE A 361 -17.36 -16.88 1.78
C ILE A 361 -16.33 -17.73 2.53
N PRO A 362 -15.36 -18.35 1.82
CA PRO A 362 -14.33 -19.14 2.47
C PRO A 362 -13.40 -18.25 3.29
N TYR A 363 -13.02 -18.71 4.49
CA TYR A 363 -12.10 -18.02 5.39
C TYR A 363 -11.20 -18.97 6.16
N GLN A 364 -10.09 -18.45 6.63
CA GLN A 364 -9.11 -19.14 7.46
C GLN A 364 -8.75 -18.24 8.66
N VAL A 365 -8.16 -18.82 9.71
CA VAL A 365 -7.65 -18.08 10.87
C VAL A 365 -6.15 -18.29 10.95
N GLN A 366 -5.39 -17.20 11.05
CA GLN A 366 -3.94 -17.21 11.17
C GLN A 366 -3.51 -16.91 12.62
N VAL A 367 -2.59 -17.71 13.09
CA VAL A 367 -1.78 -17.42 14.28
C VAL A 367 -0.31 -17.62 13.89
N ASN A 368 0.58 -16.74 14.33
CA ASN A 368 2.00 -16.91 14.07
C ASN A 368 2.55 -18.10 14.85
N ARG A 369 3.50 -18.83 14.27
CA ARG A 369 4.22 -19.90 14.98
C ARG A 369 4.78 -19.38 16.29
N SER A 370 4.61 -20.12 17.39
CA SER A 370 5.14 -19.78 18.70
C SER A 370 6.65 -19.50 18.64
N GLY A 371 7.06 -18.39 19.24
CA GLY A 371 8.44 -17.91 19.22
C GLY A 371 8.83 -17.10 17.97
N MET A 372 7.90 -16.89 17.01
CA MET A 372 8.09 -15.98 15.88
C MET A 372 7.19 -14.74 16.07
N PRO A 373 7.75 -13.53 16.15
CA PRO A 373 6.94 -12.34 16.48
C PRO A 373 5.94 -11.96 15.37
N GLY A 374 6.22 -12.31 14.10
CA GLY A 374 5.44 -11.84 12.96
C GLY A 374 5.57 -10.34 12.69
N GLY A 375 4.81 -9.85 11.72
CA GLY A 375 4.67 -8.41 11.43
C GLY A 375 3.68 -7.71 12.37
N GLN A 376 3.45 -6.44 12.10
CA GLN A 376 2.42 -5.60 12.70
C GLN A 376 1.63 -4.95 11.55
N THR A 377 0.37 -4.64 11.78
CA THR A 377 -0.54 -4.03 10.80
C THR A 377 -1.00 -2.64 11.24
N LEU A 378 -1.73 -1.94 10.38
CA LEU A 378 -2.33 -0.62 10.68
C LEU A 378 -3.30 -0.67 11.87
N GLY A 379 -4.06 -1.76 12.02
CA GLY A 379 -5.18 -1.87 12.95
C GLY A 379 -4.86 -1.45 14.38
N PRO A 380 -3.86 -2.05 15.06
CA PRO A 380 -3.47 -1.69 16.42
C PRO A 380 -3.04 -0.23 16.59
N ILE A 381 -2.52 0.39 15.53
CA ILE A 381 -2.11 1.80 15.55
C ILE A 381 -3.33 2.71 15.46
N VAL A 382 -4.21 2.46 14.50
CA VAL A 382 -5.40 3.30 14.27
C VAL A 382 -6.34 3.31 15.47
N VAL A 383 -6.51 2.17 16.16
CA VAL A 383 -7.42 2.15 17.34
C VAL A 383 -6.90 2.95 18.53
N SER A 384 -5.64 3.38 18.53
CA SER A 384 -5.13 4.35 19.51
C SER A 384 -5.74 5.74 19.32
N TYR A 385 -6.18 6.06 18.10
CA TYR A 385 -6.86 7.33 17.76
C TYR A 385 -8.38 7.16 17.62
N LEU A 386 -8.83 5.99 17.17
CA LEU A 386 -10.22 5.63 16.92
C LEU A 386 -10.58 4.36 17.72
N PRO A 387 -10.84 4.49 19.06
CA PRO A 387 -11.10 3.31 19.90
C PRO A 387 -12.45 2.68 19.55
N MET A 388 -12.40 1.67 18.69
CA MET A 388 -13.56 0.93 18.19
C MET A 388 -13.21 -0.56 17.99
N GLN A 389 -14.23 -1.41 17.88
CA GLN A 389 -14.02 -2.82 17.52
C GLN A 389 -13.50 -2.95 16.08
N GLY A 390 -12.68 -3.99 15.86
CA GLY A 390 -12.19 -4.26 14.53
C GLY A 390 -11.37 -5.54 14.42
N ALA A 391 -11.11 -5.94 13.19
CA ALA A 391 -10.34 -7.12 12.88
C ALA A 391 -9.28 -6.84 11.82
N ASP A 392 -8.16 -7.54 11.93
CA ASP A 392 -7.16 -7.65 10.87
C ASP A 392 -7.48 -8.83 9.98
N ILE A 393 -7.67 -8.56 8.71
CA ILE A 393 -7.93 -9.57 7.68
C ILE A 393 -7.01 -9.38 6.49
N GLY A 394 -6.93 -10.37 5.60
CA GLY A 394 -6.20 -10.21 4.34
C GLY A 394 -6.27 -11.43 3.45
N ILE A 395 -5.55 -11.36 2.34
CA ILE A 395 -5.37 -12.52 1.48
C ILE A 395 -4.07 -13.24 1.84
N PRO A 396 -4.07 -14.60 1.83
CA PRO A 396 -2.84 -15.34 2.02
C PRO A 396 -1.89 -15.16 0.84
N MET A 397 -0.59 -15.05 1.14
CA MET A 397 0.44 -14.87 0.14
C MET A 397 1.76 -15.55 0.52
N LEU A 398 2.59 -15.78 -0.48
CA LEU A 398 3.98 -16.24 -0.36
C LEU A 398 4.93 -15.19 -0.89
N ALA A 399 6.18 -15.28 -0.45
CA ALA A 399 7.23 -14.35 -0.84
C ALA A 399 6.92 -12.87 -0.55
N MET A 400 6.15 -12.59 0.50
CA MET A 400 5.89 -11.23 1.00
C MET A 400 7.20 -10.45 1.12
N HIS A 401 7.22 -9.18 0.68
CA HIS A 401 8.40 -8.30 0.63
C HIS A 401 9.50 -8.74 -0.36
N SER A 402 9.23 -9.70 -1.21
CA SER A 402 10.07 -9.99 -2.38
C SER A 402 9.85 -8.93 -3.46
N ALA A 403 10.83 -8.71 -4.32
CA ALA A 403 10.61 -7.91 -5.53
C ALA A 403 9.50 -8.47 -6.43
N ARG A 404 9.10 -9.74 -6.22
CA ARG A 404 7.97 -10.38 -6.89
C ARG A 404 7.33 -11.42 -5.95
N GLU A 405 6.05 -11.24 -5.67
CA GLU A 405 5.28 -11.96 -4.67
C GLU A 405 4.27 -12.92 -5.34
N LEU A 406 3.57 -13.71 -4.53
CA LEU A 406 2.64 -14.73 -5.01
C LEU A 406 1.38 -14.81 -4.15
N ALA A 407 0.20 -14.71 -4.76
CA ALA A 407 -1.10 -14.91 -4.14
C ALA A 407 -2.02 -15.74 -5.04
N ASP A 408 -3.21 -16.10 -4.58
CA ASP A 408 -4.21 -16.77 -5.38
C ASP A 408 -5.39 -15.84 -5.67
N MET A 409 -5.82 -15.78 -6.92
CA MET A 409 -6.91 -14.89 -7.34
C MET A 409 -8.26 -15.22 -6.72
N ARG A 410 -8.46 -16.47 -6.26
CA ARG A 410 -9.69 -16.86 -5.55
C ARG A 410 -9.79 -16.15 -4.19
N ASP A 411 -8.66 -15.96 -3.52
CA ASP A 411 -8.61 -15.27 -2.22
C ASP A 411 -8.90 -13.79 -2.38
N TYR A 412 -8.36 -13.17 -3.45
CA TYR A 412 -8.70 -11.79 -3.80
C TYR A 412 -10.20 -11.63 -4.09
N GLN A 413 -10.78 -12.54 -4.88
CA GLN A 413 -12.22 -12.51 -5.17
C GLN A 413 -13.06 -12.66 -3.90
N ALA A 414 -12.66 -13.56 -2.99
CA ALA A 414 -13.31 -13.74 -1.69
C ALA A 414 -13.22 -12.46 -0.83
N LEU A 415 -12.08 -11.77 -0.85
CA LEU A 415 -11.90 -10.49 -0.15
C LEU A 415 -12.85 -9.41 -0.72
N VAL A 416 -12.91 -9.23 -2.03
CA VAL A 416 -13.82 -8.25 -2.66
C VAL A 416 -15.28 -8.55 -2.30
N MET A 417 -15.70 -9.82 -2.38
CA MET A 417 -17.06 -10.22 -2.00
C MET A 417 -17.34 -9.90 -0.53
N PHE A 418 -16.40 -10.22 0.35
CA PHE A 418 -16.52 -9.93 1.79
C PHE A 418 -16.65 -8.44 2.07
N LEU A 419 -15.82 -7.60 1.45
CA LEU A 419 -15.86 -6.15 1.65
C LEU A 419 -17.16 -5.53 1.16
N LYS A 420 -17.73 -6.00 0.05
CA LYS A 420 -19.05 -5.56 -0.43
C LYS A 420 -20.16 -5.86 0.59
N ILE A 421 -20.13 -7.03 1.21
CA ILE A 421 -21.10 -7.41 2.24
C ILE A 421 -20.89 -6.62 3.53
N PHE A 422 -19.63 -6.45 3.95
CA PHE A 422 -19.27 -5.69 5.13
C PHE A 422 -19.72 -4.20 5.03
N SER A 423 -19.64 -3.64 3.83
CA SER A 423 -19.98 -2.24 3.55
C SER A 423 -21.47 -2.03 3.21
N ALA A 424 -22.25 -3.08 3.03
CA ALA A 424 -23.70 -2.98 2.74
C ALA A 424 -24.49 -2.48 3.95
#